data_fbdbe139ab477def4cfece3f832b5800
#
_entry.id   fbdbe139ab477def4cfece3f832b5800
#
_cell.length_a   1.000
_cell.length_b   1.000
_cell.length_c   1.000
_cell.angle_alpha   90.00
_cell.angle_beta   90.00
_cell.angle_gamma   90.00
#
_symmetry.space_group_name_H-M   'P 1'
#
loop_
_entity.id
_entity.type
_entity.pdbx_description
1 polymer ?
#
loop_
_entity_poly.entity_id
_entity_poly.type
_entity_poly.pdbx_seq_one_letter_code
_entity_poly.pdbx_strand_id
1 'polypeptide(L)'
;MNIVTSGCSYSNTADCVDYHRLDMMGDYDDMQPESGYKSWALHLEDIVPDCKVYNTAKPAAGNGYISRAVIYKVNELLEQYKKPDYVFIQLTSCDRKELLVNIDDATSQTDKNIITHFIPEFDIKDVRYNKDVKLKNNNMIWLKHSYEEDSLMTHWYKYYHSVEVGYLRTLEHILRLQWFFKSNDISYKFFSGWNIFNELKVPRNPIELRHLWSMVEWDNFWFHRKFGGITQWSDENLPFKDRYVTGEILNEEGFPLDQHPSNIAHREFAKQVVSKWIK
;
A
#
# COMPACT_ATOMS: atom_id res chain seq x y z
N MET A 1 -14.51 -0.05 -18.51
CA MET A 1 -13.29 0.66 -18.07
C MET A 1 -12.53 -0.21 -17.10
N ASN A 2 -11.21 -0.37 -17.27
CA ASN A 2 -10.35 -1.17 -16.40
C ASN A 2 -9.48 -0.25 -15.53
N ILE A 3 -9.53 -0.41 -14.22
CA ILE A 3 -8.72 0.37 -13.27
C ILE A 3 -7.86 -0.60 -12.46
N VAL A 4 -6.55 -0.37 -12.40
CA VAL A 4 -5.66 -1.05 -11.47
C VAL A 4 -5.44 -0.17 -10.25
N THR A 5 -5.58 -0.74 -9.06
CA THR A 5 -5.31 -0.06 -7.80
C THR A 5 -4.31 -0.83 -6.96
N SER A 6 -3.58 -0.13 -6.12
CA SER A 6 -2.69 -0.75 -5.14
C SER A 6 -2.48 0.15 -3.92
N GLY A 7 -1.97 -0.43 -2.86
CA GLY A 7 -1.68 0.26 -1.61
C GLY A 7 -1.42 -0.72 -0.47
N CYS A 8 -1.47 -0.20 0.74
CA CYS A 8 -1.40 -0.98 1.97
C CYS A 8 -2.82 -1.33 2.49
N SER A 9 -2.96 -1.52 3.79
CA SER A 9 -4.24 -1.74 4.46
C SER A 9 -5.31 -0.69 4.16
N TYR A 10 -4.93 0.55 3.90
CA TYR A 10 -5.83 1.64 3.49
C TYR A 10 -6.46 1.44 2.09
N SER A 11 -5.98 0.52 1.31
CA SER A 11 -6.51 0.20 -0.02
C SER A 11 -6.97 -1.24 -0.14
N ASN A 12 -6.73 -2.07 0.88
CA ASN A 12 -7.21 -3.46 0.90
C ASN A 12 -8.67 -3.52 1.37
N THR A 13 -9.29 -4.63 1.08
CA THR A 13 -10.65 -4.96 1.53
C THR A 13 -10.66 -5.71 2.86
N ALA A 14 -11.70 -6.37 3.14
CA ALA A 14 -12.11 -7.16 4.31
C ALA A 14 -11.02 -7.69 5.26
N ASP A 15 -9.87 -8.10 4.76
CA ASP A 15 -8.78 -8.65 5.59
C ASP A 15 -8.24 -7.69 6.65
N CYS A 16 -8.41 -6.38 6.48
CA CYS A 16 -7.90 -5.39 7.43
C CYS A 16 -8.74 -5.26 8.68
N VAL A 17 -10.04 -5.37 8.53
CA VAL A 17 -10.98 -5.25 9.67
C VAL A 17 -10.82 -6.41 10.61
N ASP A 18 -10.67 -7.63 10.08
CA ASP A 18 -10.53 -8.83 10.89
C ASP A 18 -9.19 -8.93 11.60
N TYR A 19 -8.10 -8.50 10.94
CA TYR A 19 -6.75 -8.65 11.47
C TYR A 19 -6.41 -7.66 12.57
N HIS A 20 -6.82 -6.40 12.43
CA HIS A 20 -6.52 -5.37 13.43
C HIS A 20 -7.46 -5.39 14.63
N ARG A 21 -8.67 -5.87 14.46
CA ARG A 21 -9.61 -6.04 15.59
C ARG A 21 -9.24 -7.20 16.50
N LEU A 22 -8.77 -8.31 15.93
CA LEU A 22 -8.42 -9.50 16.71
C LEU A 22 -7.14 -9.35 17.52
N ASP A 23 -6.09 -8.70 16.96
CA ASP A 23 -4.80 -8.57 17.63
C ASP A 23 -4.75 -7.48 18.71
N MET A 24 -5.55 -6.42 18.58
CA MET A 24 -5.47 -5.26 19.48
C MET A 24 -6.46 -5.28 20.63
N MET A 25 -7.48 -6.10 20.59
CA MET A 25 -8.61 -5.97 21.51
C MET A 25 -8.88 -7.20 22.41
N GLY A 26 -8.07 -8.25 22.39
CA GLY A 26 -8.21 -9.43 23.25
C GLY A 26 -9.69 -9.77 23.58
N ASP A 27 -10.22 -10.92 23.20
CA ASP A 27 -11.60 -11.36 23.46
C ASP A 27 -12.74 -10.50 22.86
N TYR A 28 -12.67 -10.24 21.55
CA TYR A 28 -13.81 -9.65 20.82
C TYR A 28 -14.53 -10.68 19.94
N ASP A 29 -15.04 -11.72 20.55
CA ASP A 29 -15.88 -12.73 19.88
C ASP A 29 -17.22 -12.17 19.33
N ASP A 30 -17.60 -10.96 19.73
CA ASP A 30 -18.91 -10.37 19.40
C ASP A 30 -18.92 -9.27 18.33
N MET A 31 -17.76 -8.79 17.86
CA MET A 31 -17.73 -7.82 16.78
C MET A 31 -17.51 -8.48 15.43
N GLN A 32 -18.60 -8.91 14.82
CA GLN A 32 -18.59 -9.29 13.41
C GLN A 32 -18.15 -8.09 12.56
N PRO A 33 -17.24 -8.27 11.57
CA PRO A 33 -16.95 -7.23 10.62
C PRO A 33 -18.25 -6.76 9.98
N GLU A 34 -18.44 -5.45 9.84
CA GLU A 34 -19.60 -4.95 9.09
C GLU A 34 -19.59 -5.62 7.72
N SER A 35 -20.61 -6.47 7.48
CA SER A 35 -20.78 -7.12 6.19
C SER A 35 -20.89 -6.01 5.13
N GLY A 36 -19.90 -5.92 4.25
CA GLY A 36 -19.87 -4.91 3.20
C GLY A 36 -18.79 -3.81 3.34
N TYR A 37 -17.82 -3.96 4.26
CA TYR A 37 -16.66 -3.05 4.28
C TYR A 37 -15.91 -3.12 2.94
N LYS A 38 -15.76 -1.97 2.30
CA LYS A 38 -15.03 -1.79 1.06
C LYS A 38 -13.98 -0.70 1.22
N SER A 39 -12.79 -0.92 0.69
CA SER A 39 -11.82 0.17 0.55
C SER A 39 -12.27 1.17 -0.53
N TRP A 40 -11.64 2.34 -0.56
CA TRP A 40 -11.88 3.35 -1.60
C TRP A 40 -11.78 2.75 -3.00
N ALA A 41 -10.89 1.78 -3.20
CA ALA A 41 -10.67 1.14 -4.48
C ALA A 41 -11.93 0.38 -4.97
N LEU A 42 -12.55 -0.42 -4.11
CA LEU A 42 -13.75 -1.18 -4.47
C LEU A 42 -15.02 -0.32 -4.53
N HIS A 43 -15.06 0.79 -3.77
CA HIS A 43 -16.16 1.74 -3.93
C HIS A 43 -16.19 2.40 -5.32
N LEU A 44 -15.08 2.38 -6.07
CA LEU A 44 -15.09 2.87 -7.46
C LEU A 44 -16.03 2.06 -8.36
N GLU A 45 -16.16 0.75 -8.15
CA GLU A 45 -17.10 -0.09 -8.92
C GLU A 45 -18.57 0.29 -8.66
N ASP A 46 -18.87 0.82 -7.48
CA ASP A 46 -20.22 1.29 -7.13
C ASP A 46 -20.50 2.72 -7.66
N ILE A 47 -19.44 3.52 -7.85
CA ILE A 47 -19.56 4.97 -8.15
C ILE A 47 -19.40 5.24 -9.65
N VAL A 48 -18.55 4.49 -10.32
CA VAL A 48 -18.19 4.72 -11.73
C VAL A 48 -18.84 3.66 -12.60
N PRO A 49 -19.74 4.04 -13.52
CA PRO A 49 -20.42 3.08 -14.39
C PRO A 49 -19.45 2.23 -15.22
N ASP A 50 -19.76 0.95 -15.38
CA ASP A 50 -19.00 -0.02 -16.17
C ASP A 50 -17.50 -0.08 -15.82
N CYS A 51 -17.18 0.20 -14.56
CA CYS A 51 -15.83 0.13 -14.02
C CYS A 51 -15.54 -1.26 -13.45
N LYS A 52 -14.38 -1.80 -13.79
CA LYS A 52 -13.81 -2.99 -13.18
C LYS A 52 -12.49 -2.64 -12.51
N VAL A 53 -12.39 -2.92 -11.21
CA VAL A 53 -11.20 -2.64 -10.39
C VAL A 53 -10.39 -3.92 -10.16
N TYR A 54 -9.09 -3.84 -10.44
CA TYR A 54 -8.11 -4.87 -10.14
C TYR A 54 -7.24 -4.36 -8.98
N ASN A 55 -7.65 -4.70 -7.77
CA ASN A 55 -6.95 -4.24 -6.56
C ASN A 55 -5.85 -5.22 -6.15
N THR A 56 -4.61 -4.72 -6.07
CA THR A 56 -3.42 -5.49 -5.66
C THR A 56 -2.89 -5.08 -4.29
N ALA A 57 -3.66 -4.29 -3.54
CA ALA A 57 -3.28 -3.84 -2.21
C ALA A 57 -3.13 -5.02 -1.23
N LYS A 58 -2.19 -4.89 -0.29
CA LYS A 58 -1.99 -5.86 0.79
C LYS A 58 -1.76 -5.14 2.13
N PRO A 59 -2.29 -5.64 3.24
CA PRO A 59 -2.01 -5.09 4.56
C PRO A 59 -0.52 -5.03 4.84
N ALA A 60 -0.07 -3.97 5.52
CA ALA A 60 1.33 -3.72 5.87
C ALA A 60 2.32 -3.65 4.69
N ALA A 61 1.84 -3.61 3.44
CA ALA A 61 2.71 -3.50 2.26
C ALA A 61 3.58 -2.23 2.34
N GLY A 62 4.85 -2.36 1.94
CA GLY A 62 5.73 -1.24 1.66
C GLY A 62 5.65 -0.81 0.18
N ASN A 63 6.25 0.35 -0.13
CA ASN A 63 6.21 0.91 -1.48
C ASN A 63 6.93 0.01 -2.51
N GLY A 64 7.87 -0.82 -2.06
CA GLY A 64 8.53 -1.82 -2.89
C GLY A 64 7.57 -2.90 -3.40
N TYR A 65 6.77 -3.49 -2.49
CA TYR A 65 5.73 -4.44 -2.86
C TYR A 65 4.69 -3.80 -3.79
N ILE A 66 4.14 -2.65 -3.37
CA ILE A 66 3.13 -1.91 -4.14
C ILE A 66 3.57 -1.74 -5.60
N SER A 67 4.81 -1.29 -5.79
CA SER A 67 5.36 -1.08 -7.13
C SER A 67 5.46 -2.38 -7.95
N ARG A 68 5.92 -3.48 -7.35
CA ARG A 68 6.03 -4.77 -8.06
C ARG A 68 4.65 -5.34 -8.42
N ALA A 69 3.72 -5.31 -7.46
CA ALA A 69 2.37 -5.85 -7.65
C ALA A 69 1.61 -5.13 -8.77
N VAL A 70 1.74 -3.80 -8.85
CA VAL A 70 1.13 -3.02 -9.93
C VAL A 70 1.73 -3.36 -11.29
N ILE A 71 3.07 -3.38 -11.40
CA ILE A 71 3.73 -3.72 -12.67
C ILE A 71 3.30 -5.10 -13.14
N TYR A 72 3.27 -6.08 -12.23
CA TYR A 72 2.83 -7.43 -12.56
C TYR A 72 1.38 -7.45 -13.07
N LYS A 73 0.44 -6.84 -12.33
CA LYS A 73 -0.98 -6.84 -12.71
C LYS A 73 -1.22 -6.11 -14.03
N VAL A 74 -0.54 -5.00 -14.26
CA VAL A 74 -0.65 -4.29 -15.55
C VAL A 74 -0.13 -5.14 -16.69
N ASN A 75 1.02 -5.80 -16.54
CA ASN A 75 1.55 -6.70 -17.57
C ASN A 75 0.60 -7.87 -17.85
N GLU A 76 0.07 -8.51 -16.81
CA GLU A 76 -0.93 -9.57 -16.95
C GLU A 76 -2.15 -9.10 -17.77
N LEU A 77 -2.65 -7.90 -17.51
CA LEU A 77 -3.78 -7.33 -18.25
C LEU A 77 -3.41 -6.98 -19.69
N LEU A 78 -2.21 -6.45 -19.92
CA LEU A 78 -1.72 -6.18 -21.29
C LEU A 78 -1.59 -7.47 -22.12
N GLU A 79 -1.11 -8.55 -21.53
CA GLU A 79 -1.04 -9.87 -22.17
C GLU A 79 -2.43 -10.43 -22.52
N GLN A 80 -3.44 -10.06 -21.75
CA GLN A 80 -4.85 -10.39 -22.00
C GLN A 80 -5.57 -9.41 -22.95
N TYR A 81 -4.86 -8.45 -23.54
CA TYR A 81 -5.45 -7.35 -24.34
C TYR A 81 -6.46 -6.49 -23.57
N LYS A 82 -6.28 -6.36 -22.26
CA LYS A 82 -7.13 -5.57 -21.35
C LYS A 82 -6.34 -4.40 -20.75
N LYS A 83 -5.77 -3.56 -21.62
CA LYS A 83 -5.01 -2.39 -21.16
C LYS A 83 -5.80 -1.63 -20.09
N PRO A 84 -5.21 -1.32 -18.91
CA PRO A 84 -5.85 -0.46 -17.94
C PRO A 84 -6.03 0.96 -18.48
N ASP A 85 -7.22 1.52 -18.27
CA ASP A 85 -7.50 2.93 -18.58
C ASP A 85 -6.82 3.84 -17.55
N TYR A 86 -6.82 3.42 -16.28
CA TYR A 86 -6.24 4.17 -15.17
C TYR A 86 -5.51 3.26 -14.19
N VAL A 87 -4.48 3.82 -13.55
CA VAL A 87 -3.80 3.20 -12.40
C VAL A 87 -3.76 4.19 -11.24
N PHE A 88 -4.31 3.81 -10.09
CA PHE A 88 -4.32 4.63 -8.89
C PHE A 88 -3.54 3.94 -7.78
N ILE A 89 -2.55 4.62 -7.22
CA ILE A 89 -1.59 4.05 -6.28
C ILE A 89 -1.57 4.84 -4.99
N GLN A 90 -1.98 4.20 -3.92
CA GLN A 90 -1.81 4.71 -2.58
C GLN A 90 -0.44 4.30 -2.05
N LEU A 91 0.43 5.27 -1.83
CA LEU A 91 1.72 5.07 -1.18
C LEU A 91 1.56 4.95 0.33
N THR A 92 2.47 4.21 0.92
CA THR A 92 2.55 3.97 2.37
C THR A 92 3.81 4.60 2.96
N SER A 93 4.04 4.43 4.26
CA SER A 93 5.23 4.92 4.95
C SER A 93 6.52 4.57 4.21
N CYS A 94 7.43 5.54 4.15
CA CYS A 94 8.73 5.39 3.51
C CYS A 94 9.65 4.41 4.25
N ASP A 95 9.36 4.12 5.52
CA ASP A 95 10.15 3.22 6.36
C ASP A 95 9.84 1.75 6.08
N ARG A 96 8.67 1.42 5.55
CA ARG A 96 8.25 0.03 5.33
C ARG A 96 9.13 -0.67 4.32
N LYS A 97 9.68 -1.79 4.72
CA LYS A 97 10.57 -2.61 3.91
C LYS A 97 10.17 -4.07 3.95
N GLU A 98 10.18 -4.70 2.80
CA GLU A 98 10.16 -6.14 2.67
C GLU A 98 11.57 -6.65 2.35
N LEU A 99 11.98 -7.73 3.00
CA LEU A 99 13.20 -8.46 2.68
C LEU A 99 12.83 -9.82 2.09
N LEU A 100 13.42 -10.15 0.95
CA LEU A 100 13.35 -11.50 0.41
C LEU A 100 14.41 -12.34 1.11
N VAL A 101 13.97 -13.34 1.84
CA VAL A 101 14.86 -14.23 2.60
C VAL A 101 14.52 -15.69 2.34
N ASN A 102 15.49 -16.57 2.56
CA ASN A 102 15.23 -17.99 2.64
C ASN A 102 14.55 -18.29 3.99
N ILE A 103 13.45 -19.01 3.97
CA ILE A 103 12.68 -19.35 5.18
C ILE A 103 13.52 -20.17 6.17
N ASP A 104 14.43 -21.00 5.66
CA ASP A 104 15.29 -21.85 6.49
C ASP A 104 16.35 -21.03 7.24
N ASP A 105 16.66 -19.82 6.74
CA ASP A 105 17.60 -18.87 7.33
C ASP A 105 16.89 -17.84 8.24
N ALA A 106 15.57 -17.91 8.38
CA ALA A 106 14.82 -17.02 9.27
C ALA A 106 15.23 -17.24 10.72
N THR A 107 15.65 -16.17 11.39
CA THR A 107 16.34 -16.22 12.67
C THR A 107 15.41 -16.44 13.86
N SER A 108 14.14 -16.10 13.73
CA SER A 108 13.16 -16.20 14.80
C SER A 108 11.88 -16.90 14.37
N GLN A 109 11.12 -17.40 15.33
CA GLN A 109 9.80 -17.99 15.04
C GLN A 109 8.83 -16.92 14.54
N THR A 110 8.96 -15.68 14.95
CA THR A 110 8.16 -14.56 14.48
C THR A 110 8.50 -14.18 13.06
N ASP A 111 9.78 -14.17 12.70
CA ASP A 111 10.18 -14.03 11.29
C ASP A 111 9.48 -15.11 10.45
N LYS A 112 9.44 -16.35 10.93
CA LYS A 112 8.74 -17.46 10.26
C LYS A 112 7.22 -17.29 10.20
N ASN A 113 6.60 -16.75 11.24
CA ASN A 113 5.15 -16.54 11.30
C ASN A 113 4.67 -15.35 10.44
N ILE A 114 5.47 -14.28 10.34
CA ILE A 114 5.18 -13.10 9.50
C ILE A 114 5.22 -13.45 8.01
N ILE A 115 5.87 -14.52 7.67
CA ILE A 115 6.14 -15.05 6.35
C ILE A 115 4.91 -15.33 5.49
N THR A 116 3.88 -15.90 6.08
CA THR A 116 2.81 -16.58 5.33
C THR A 116 1.86 -15.65 4.58
N HIS A 117 1.90 -14.35 4.88
CA HIS A 117 0.92 -13.39 4.34
C HIS A 117 1.41 -12.57 3.13
N PHE A 118 2.69 -12.70 2.75
CA PHE A 118 3.31 -11.88 1.71
C PHE A 118 3.91 -12.65 0.54
N ILE A 119 3.58 -13.91 0.39
CA ILE A 119 3.80 -14.57 -0.90
C ILE A 119 2.84 -13.87 -1.86
N PRO A 120 3.33 -13.08 -2.82
CA PRO A 120 2.48 -12.73 -3.92
C PRO A 120 2.00 -14.06 -4.48
N GLU A 121 0.70 -14.22 -4.69
CA GLU A 121 0.17 -15.26 -5.55
C GLU A 121 0.59 -14.96 -7.00
N PHE A 122 1.87 -14.78 -7.19
CA PHE A 122 2.46 -14.81 -8.51
C PHE A 122 2.45 -16.28 -8.89
N ASP A 123 1.43 -16.67 -9.62
CA ASP A 123 1.47 -17.93 -10.32
C ASP A 123 2.63 -17.83 -11.33
N ILE A 124 3.80 -18.32 -10.91
CA ILE A 124 5.05 -18.30 -11.70
C ILE A 124 4.93 -19.23 -12.92
N LYS A 125 3.73 -19.74 -13.24
CA LYS A 125 3.49 -20.63 -14.37
C LYS A 125 3.90 -20.03 -15.71
N ASP A 126 4.02 -18.72 -15.82
CA ASP A 126 4.29 -18.02 -17.08
C ASP A 126 5.65 -17.33 -17.19
N VAL A 127 6.52 -17.44 -16.18
CA VAL A 127 7.90 -17.02 -16.43
C VAL A 127 8.51 -18.01 -17.43
N ARG A 128 8.85 -17.53 -18.62
CA ARG A 128 9.49 -18.29 -19.72
C ARG A 128 10.89 -18.79 -19.35
N TYR A 129 11.02 -19.35 -18.16
CA TYR A 129 12.19 -20.09 -17.76
C TYR A 129 11.99 -21.55 -18.16
N ASN A 130 13.05 -22.08 -18.74
CA ASN A 130 13.20 -23.47 -19.16
C ASN A 130 12.48 -24.40 -18.16
N LYS A 131 11.58 -25.25 -18.64
CA LYS A 131 10.68 -26.13 -17.86
C LYS A 131 11.38 -27.00 -16.80
N ASP A 132 12.69 -27.05 -16.82
CA ASP A 132 13.53 -27.86 -15.91
C ASP A 132 14.09 -27.08 -14.73
N VAL A 133 13.92 -25.77 -14.66
CA VAL A 133 14.23 -25.00 -13.46
C VAL A 133 13.05 -25.12 -12.49
N LYS A 134 13.00 -26.23 -11.75
CA LYS A 134 12.34 -26.23 -10.45
C LYS A 134 13.08 -25.20 -9.59
N LEU A 135 12.63 -23.96 -9.67
CA LEU A 135 12.98 -22.97 -8.65
C LEU A 135 12.63 -23.66 -7.32
N LYS A 136 13.58 -23.85 -6.45
CA LYS A 136 13.36 -24.31 -5.07
C LYS A 136 12.68 -23.17 -4.28
N ASN A 137 11.64 -22.61 -4.86
CA ASN A 137 11.07 -21.31 -4.51
C ASN A 137 10.13 -21.36 -3.31
N ASN A 138 9.84 -22.54 -2.79
CA ASN A 138 8.98 -22.68 -1.63
C ASN A 138 9.62 -22.11 -0.34
N ASN A 139 10.90 -21.73 -0.40
CA ASN A 139 11.66 -21.28 0.77
C ASN A 139 12.03 -19.80 0.73
N MET A 140 11.63 -19.06 -0.31
CA MET A 140 11.92 -17.63 -0.41
C MET A 140 10.65 -16.81 -0.11
N ILE A 141 10.77 -15.85 0.80
CA ILE A 141 9.65 -15.10 1.32
C ILE A 141 10.02 -13.64 1.53
N TRP A 142 8.99 -12.81 1.59
CA TRP A 142 9.13 -11.42 1.93
C TRP A 142 8.83 -11.22 3.42
N LEU A 143 9.82 -10.81 4.21
CA LEU A 143 9.62 -10.35 5.57
C LEU A 143 9.04 -8.95 5.57
N LYS A 144 7.99 -8.74 6.33
CA LYS A 144 7.45 -7.43 6.65
C LYS A 144 8.00 -6.93 7.98
N HIS A 145 7.68 -5.69 8.33
CA HIS A 145 8.07 -5.09 9.61
C HIS A 145 7.70 -5.98 10.81
N SER A 146 8.64 -6.16 11.73
CA SER A 146 8.46 -6.85 13.02
C SER A 146 8.97 -5.96 14.14
N TYR A 147 8.31 -6.01 15.28
CA TYR A 147 8.72 -5.28 16.51
C TYR A 147 9.54 -6.12 17.48
N GLU A 148 9.85 -7.37 17.14
CA GLU A 148 10.63 -8.24 18.02
C GLU A 148 12.12 -7.94 17.96
N GLU A 149 12.77 -7.91 19.15
CA GLU A 149 14.14 -7.41 19.32
C GLU A 149 15.18 -8.15 18.48
N ASP A 150 15.04 -9.46 18.26
CA ASP A 150 16.01 -10.29 17.54
C ASP A 150 15.60 -10.64 16.10
N SER A 151 14.58 -9.96 15.55
CA SER A 151 14.17 -10.23 14.18
C SER A 151 15.13 -9.62 13.16
N LEU A 152 15.19 -10.21 11.95
CA LEU A 152 15.93 -9.65 10.82
C LEU A 152 15.50 -8.21 10.50
N MET A 153 14.20 -7.91 10.66
CA MET A 153 13.68 -6.58 10.42
C MET A 153 14.14 -5.59 11.48
N THR A 154 14.23 -5.99 12.76
CA THR A 154 14.81 -5.14 13.80
C THR A 154 16.28 -4.83 13.53
N HIS A 155 17.07 -5.82 13.14
CA HIS A 155 18.46 -5.60 12.70
C HIS A 155 18.55 -4.69 11.48
N TRP A 156 17.64 -4.85 10.50
CA TRP A 156 17.56 -3.97 9.35
C TRP A 156 17.33 -2.52 9.76
N TYR A 157 16.31 -2.24 10.59
CA TYR A 157 16.01 -0.88 11.04
C TYR A 157 17.12 -0.29 11.88
N LYS A 158 17.77 -1.08 12.70
CA LYS A 158 18.87 -0.62 13.58
C LYS A 158 20.15 -0.26 12.84
N TYR A 159 20.49 -1.01 11.78
CA TYR A 159 21.82 -0.91 11.17
C TYR A 159 21.83 -0.43 9.72
N TYR A 160 20.73 -0.55 8.99
CA TYR A 160 20.70 -0.31 7.55
C TYR A 160 19.62 0.68 7.10
N HIS A 161 18.77 1.12 8.01
CA HIS A 161 17.71 2.07 7.71
C HIS A 161 18.07 3.46 8.21
N SER A 162 17.70 4.47 7.40
CA SER A 162 17.52 5.85 7.81
C SER A 162 16.31 6.44 7.10
N VAL A 163 15.80 7.55 7.62
CA VAL A 163 14.67 8.26 7.02
C VAL A 163 14.98 8.65 5.57
N GLU A 164 16.20 9.12 5.31
CA GLU A 164 16.65 9.51 3.97
C GLU A 164 16.67 8.33 3.01
N VAL A 165 17.15 7.17 3.46
CA VAL A 165 17.13 5.92 2.67
C VAL A 165 15.71 5.47 2.38
N GLY A 166 14.78 5.63 3.33
CA GLY A 166 13.37 5.37 3.13
C GLY A 166 12.77 6.25 2.03
N TYR A 167 13.04 7.56 2.06
CA TYR A 167 12.59 8.50 1.02
C TYR A 167 13.24 8.21 -0.33
N LEU A 168 14.55 7.99 -0.37
CA LEU A 168 15.27 7.68 -1.61
C LEU A 168 14.63 6.49 -2.32
N ARG A 169 14.43 5.38 -1.61
CA ARG A 169 13.77 4.19 -2.17
C ARG A 169 12.33 4.44 -2.61
N THR A 170 11.58 5.22 -1.84
CA THR A 170 10.19 5.57 -2.21
C THR A 170 10.17 6.37 -3.51
N LEU A 171 11.06 7.35 -3.68
CA LEU A 171 11.18 8.11 -4.92
C LEU A 171 11.61 7.21 -6.10
N GLU A 172 12.55 6.29 -5.90
CA GLU A 172 12.92 5.30 -6.92
C GLU A 172 11.73 4.45 -7.36
N HIS A 173 10.86 4.02 -6.42
CA HIS A 173 9.65 3.27 -6.75
C HIS A 173 8.63 4.11 -7.51
N ILE A 174 8.44 5.37 -7.14
CA ILE A 174 7.58 6.32 -7.86
C ILE A 174 8.07 6.51 -9.29
N LEU A 175 9.36 6.80 -9.48
CA LEU A 175 9.96 7.02 -10.79
C LEU A 175 9.88 5.78 -11.67
N ARG A 176 10.15 4.59 -11.12
CA ARG A 176 9.99 3.34 -11.85
C ARG A 176 8.57 3.15 -12.37
N LEU A 177 7.56 3.42 -11.53
CA LEU A 177 6.16 3.33 -11.91
C LEU A 177 5.78 4.40 -12.93
N GLN A 178 6.21 5.65 -12.72
CA GLN A 178 5.99 6.75 -13.64
C GLN A 178 6.49 6.41 -15.06
N TRP A 179 7.73 5.93 -15.18
CA TRP A 179 8.29 5.55 -16.47
C TRP A 179 7.60 4.33 -17.08
N PHE A 180 7.24 3.36 -16.26
CA PHE A 180 6.50 2.18 -16.71
C PHE A 180 5.14 2.56 -17.30
N PHE A 181 4.38 3.43 -16.64
CA PHE A 181 3.07 3.87 -17.15
C PHE A 181 3.20 4.72 -18.40
N LYS A 182 4.16 5.63 -18.46
CA LYS A 182 4.41 6.43 -19.65
C LYS A 182 4.80 5.58 -20.85
N SER A 183 5.65 4.58 -20.65
CA SER A 183 6.07 3.67 -21.73
C SER A 183 4.91 2.82 -22.27
N ASN A 184 3.86 2.63 -21.49
CA ASN A 184 2.67 1.87 -21.86
C ASN A 184 1.47 2.77 -22.20
N ASP A 185 1.65 4.08 -22.18
CA ASP A 185 0.59 5.06 -22.42
C ASP A 185 -0.64 4.79 -21.51
N ILE A 186 -0.41 4.72 -20.19
CA ILE A 186 -1.41 4.47 -19.16
C ILE A 186 -1.55 5.72 -18.28
N SER A 187 -2.78 6.18 -18.08
CA SER A 187 -3.09 7.28 -17.16
C SER A 187 -2.93 6.83 -15.71
N TYR A 188 -2.29 7.65 -14.87
CA TYR A 188 -2.05 7.29 -13.47
C TYR A 188 -2.13 8.47 -12.51
N LYS A 189 -2.42 8.16 -11.25
CA LYS A 189 -2.29 9.08 -10.11
C LYS A 189 -1.68 8.36 -8.92
N PHE A 190 -0.84 9.09 -8.21
CA PHE A 190 -0.33 8.73 -6.89
C PHE A 190 -1.02 9.54 -5.81
N PHE A 191 -1.15 8.97 -4.64
CA PHE A 191 -1.52 9.66 -3.40
C PHE A 191 -1.02 8.86 -2.21
N SER A 192 -1.17 9.38 -1.00
CA SER A 192 -0.73 8.70 0.23
C SER A 192 -1.90 8.38 1.15
N GLY A 193 -1.73 7.37 2.00
CA GLY A 193 -2.69 7.09 3.06
C GLY A 193 -2.72 8.20 4.11
N TRP A 194 -1.53 8.72 4.44
CA TRP A 194 -1.30 9.82 5.39
C TRP A 194 -0.12 10.67 4.92
N ASN A 195 0.32 11.62 5.72
CA ASN A 195 1.47 12.47 5.39
C ASN A 195 2.80 11.70 5.47
N ILE A 196 3.16 11.01 4.40
CA ILE A 196 4.38 10.18 4.32
C ILE A 196 5.66 10.98 4.06
N PHE A 197 5.55 12.25 3.66
CA PHE A 197 6.68 13.13 3.38
C PHE A 197 6.89 14.20 4.46
N ASN A 198 6.34 13.99 5.65
CA ASN A 198 6.35 14.99 6.73
C ASN A 198 7.75 15.43 7.15
N GLU A 199 8.68 14.49 7.19
CA GLU A 199 10.06 14.73 7.63
C GLU A 199 10.98 15.17 6.48
N LEU A 200 10.48 15.16 5.25
CA LEU A 200 11.28 15.52 4.07
C LEU A 200 11.56 17.01 4.02
N LYS A 201 12.82 17.38 4.18
CA LYS A 201 13.32 18.77 4.11
C LYS A 201 14.13 18.95 2.85
N VAL A 202 13.47 18.88 1.69
CA VAL A 202 14.08 18.81 0.35
C VAL A 202 15.31 19.73 0.16
N PRO A 203 15.32 21.01 0.58
CA PRO A 203 16.48 21.86 0.39
C PRO A 203 17.72 21.46 1.21
N ARG A 204 17.54 20.66 2.27
CA ARG A 204 18.61 20.24 3.21
C ARG A 204 19.01 18.77 3.04
N ASN A 205 18.30 18.05 2.18
CA ASN A 205 18.53 16.62 1.97
C ASN A 205 19.76 16.40 1.05
N PRO A 206 20.32 15.17 1.06
CA PRO A 206 21.37 14.77 0.12
C PRO A 206 21.04 15.13 -1.33
N ILE A 207 22.07 15.39 -2.12
CA ILE A 207 21.90 15.84 -3.52
C ILE A 207 21.13 14.79 -4.35
N GLU A 208 21.37 13.51 -4.08
CA GLU A 208 20.71 12.39 -4.75
C GLU A 208 19.20 12.42 -4.52
N LEU A 209 18.78 12.65 -3.28
CA LEU A 209 17.37 12.72 -2.92
C LEU A 209 16.68 13.93 -3.59
N ARG A 210 17.36 15.08 -3.62
CA ARG A 210 16.86 16.28 -4.31
C ARG A 210 16.73 16.07 -5.81
N HIS A 211 17.69 15.34 -6.40
CA HIS A 211 17.67 15.01 -7.81
C HIS A 211 16.49 14.11 -8.15
N LEU A 212 16.31 13.00 -7.43
CA LEU A 212 15.15 12.12 -7.64
C LEU A 212 13.81 12.85 -7.43
N TRP A 213 13.73 13.69 -6.40
CA TRP A 213 12.55 14.51 -6.14
C TRP A 213 12.18 15.40 -7.33
N SER A 214 13.16 16.01 -7.98
CA SER A 214 12.94 16.88 -9.15
C SER A 214 12.50 16.15 -10.41
N MET A 215 12.70 14.82 -10.48
CA MET A 215 12.31 13.99 -11.63
C MET A 215 10.86 13.44 -11.50
N VAL A 216 10.25 13.53 -10.33
CA VAL A 216 8.86 13.10 -10.12
C VAL A 216 7.90 14.10 -10.75
N GLU A 217 6.92 13.59 -11.49
CA GLU A 217 5.82 14.37 -12.07
C GLU A 217 4.75 14.62 -11.00
N TRP A 218 4.97 15.62 -10.16
CA TRP A 218 4.11 15.94 -9.03
C TRP A 218 2.67 16.29 -9.43
N ASP A 219 2.41 16.71 -10.66
CA ASP A 219 1.07 16.93 -11.19
C ASP A 219 0.23 15.63 -11.25
N ASN A 220 0.88 14.49 -11.29
CA ASN A 220 0.26 13.18 -11.18
C ASN A 220 0.13 12.69 -9.73
N PHE A 221 0.49 13.53 -8.76
CA PHE A 221 0.36 13.23 -7.34
C PHE A 221 -0.74 14.07 -6.72
N TRP A 222 -1.68 13.43 -6.06
CA TRP A 222 -2.68 14.12 -5.27
C TRP A 222 -2.22 14.22 -3.80
N PHE A 223 -2.26 15.42 -3.28
CA PHE A 223 -2.06 15.71 -1.88
C PHE A 223 -3.27 16.46 -1.33
N HIS A 224 -3.72 16.05 -0.15
CA HIS A 224 -4.59 16.91 0.62
C HIS A 224 -3.75 18.00 1.27
N ARG A 225 -4.02 19.27 0.92
CA ARG A 225 -3.18 20.40 1.32
C ARG A 225 -1.70 20.19 0.91
N LYS A 226 -0.76 20.29 1.88
CA LYS A 226 0.68 20.28 1.58
C LYS A 226 1.20 18.89 1.21
N PHE A 227 1.02 17.90 2.08
CA PHE A 227 1.47 16.51 1.88
C PHE A 227 0.51 15.50 2.52
N GLY A 228 -0.70 15.92 2.87
CA GLY A 228 -1.68 15.05 3.50
C GLY A 228 -2.23 14.00 2.55
N GLY A 229 -2.67 12.89 3.12
CA GLY A 229 -3.32 11.79 2.43
C GLY A 229 -4.79 11.63 2.79
N ILE A 230 -5.30 10.42 2.70
CA ILE A 230 -6.69 10.07 3.04
C ILE A 230 -7.03 10.49 4.47
N THR A 231 -6.14 10.19 5.44
CA THR A 231 -6.36 10.53 6.86
C THR A 231 -6.63 12.01 7.04
N GLN A 232 -5.72 12.88 6.55
CA GLN A 232 -5.87 14.33 6.70
C GLN A 232 -7.09 14.87 5.96
N TRP A 233 -7.42 14.26 4.82
CA TRP A 233 -8.64 14.60 4.09
C TRP A 233 -9.88 14.21 4.91
N SER A 234 -9.91 13.03 5.50
CA SER A 234 -11.02 12.56 6.34
C SER A 234 -11.20 13.44 7.58
N ASP A 235 -10.09 13.84 8.21
CA ASP A 235 -10.10 14.70 9.39
C ASP A 235 -10.76 16.06 9.14
N GLU A 236 -10.67 16.56 7.93
CA GLU A 236 -11.24 17.87 7.59
C GLU A 236 -12.64 17.80 7.00
N ASN A 237 -12.98 16.71 6.33
CA ASN A 237 -14.21 16.63 5.54
C ASN A 237 -15.31 15.78 6.18
N LEU A 238 -14.99 14.99 7.21
CA LEU A 238 -15.95 14.09 7.84
C LEU A 238 -16.11 14.38 9.34
N PRO A 239 -17.32 14.11 9.89
CA PRO A 239 -17.52 14.06 11.35
C PRO A 239 -16.60 12.98 11.97
N PHE A 240 -16.13 13.21 13.19
CA PHE A 240 -15.18 12.31 13.87
C PHE A 240 -15.61 10.84 13.86
N LYS A 241 -16.86 10.55 14.17
CA LYS A 241 -17.46 9.20 14.20
C LYS A 241 -17.37 8.43 12.86
N ASP A 242 -17.25 9.16 11.75
CA ASP A 242 -17.25 8.61 10.40
C ASP A 242 -15.83 8.47 9.79
N ARG A 243 -14.78 8.92 10.51
CA ARG A 243 -13.40 8.97 10.00
C ARG A 243 -12.70 7.61 10.06
N TYR A 244 -12.86 6.91 11.18
CA TYR A 244 -12.05 5.74 11.53
C TYR A 244 -12.91 4.50 11.73
N VAL A 245 -12.30 3.33 11.53
CA VAL A 245 -12.97 2.02 11.69
C VAL A 245 -13.60 1.88 13.08
N THR A 246 -12.90 2.33 14.12
CA THR A 246 -13.40 2.26 15.51
C THR A 246 -14.36 3.38 15.90
N GLY A 247 -14.71 4.26 14.96
CA GLY A 247 -15.61 5.39 15.22
C GLY A 247 -15.09 6.29 16.34
N GLU A 248 -15.85 6.38 17.44
CA GLU A 248 -15.53 7.24 18.60
C GLU A 248 -14.75 6.50 19.72
N ILE A 249 -14.35 5.24 19.49
CA ILE A 249 -13.56 4.48 20.49
C ILE A 249 -12.13 5.00 20.47
N LEU A 250 -11.70 5.52 21.63
CA LEU A 250 -10.37 6.10 21.82
C LEU A 250 -9.53 5.20 22.73
N ASN A 251 -8.21 5.26 22.54
CA ASN A 251 -7.24 4.70 23.47
C ASN A 251 -7.07 5.62 24.71
N GLU A 252 -6.22 5.23 25.67
CA GLU A 252 -5.96 5.99 26.90
C GLU A 252 -5.36 7.37 26.64
N GLU A 253 -4.74 7.59 25.47
CA GLU A 253 -4.13 8.86 25.07
C GLU A 253 -5.13 9.77 24.30
N GLY A 254 -6.36 9.32 24.09
CA GLY A 254 -7.40 10.06 23.39
C GLY A 254 -7.33 10.01 21.86
N PHE A 255 -6.56 9.07 21.29
CA PHE A 255 -6.51 8.81 19.86
C PHE A 255 -7.46 7.66 19.46
N PRO A 256 -7.97 7.63 18.22
CA PRO A 256 -8.73 6.49 17.75
C PRO A 256 -7.96 5.18 17.96
N LEU A 257 -8.63 4.16 18.48
CA LEU A 257 -8.01 2.88 18.79
C LEU A 257 -7.45 2.22 17.51
N ASP A 258 -8.16 2.36 16.40
CA ASP A 258 -7.69 2.01 15.07
C ASP A 258 -7.85 3.23 14.14
N GLN A 259 -6.74 3.69 13.57
CA GLN A 259 -6.68 4.86 12.70
C GLN A 259 -6.91 4.53 11.21
N HIS A 260 -7.33 3.31 10.88
CA HIS A 260 -7.72 3.00 9.51
C HIS A 260 -9.01 3.75 9.16
N PRO A 261 -9.12 4.25 7.92
CA PRO A 261 -10.33 4.93 7.48
C PRO A 261 -11.54 4.02 7.56
N SER A 262 -12.68 4.55 7.99
CA SER A 262 -13.94 3.82 8.01
C SER A 262 -14.45 3.51 6.59
N ASN A 263 -15.45 2.64 6.49
CA ASN A 263 -16.16 2.39 5.22
C ASN A 263 -16.76 3.68 4.63
N ILE A 264 -17.28 4.56 5.49
CA ILE A 264 -17.80 5.88 5.07
C ILE A 264 -16.68 6.75 4.54
N ALA A 265 -15.55 6.84 5.25
CA ALA A 265 -14.39 7.60 4.81
C ALA A 265 -13.86 7.12 3.45
N HIS A 266 -13.77 5.82 3.25
CA HIS A 266 -13.37 5.23 1.97
C HIS A 266 -14.35 5.57 0.85
N ARG A 267 -15.65 5.43 1.07
CA ARG A 267 -16.66 5.74 0.07
C ARG A 267 -16.66 7.22 -0.31
N GLU A 268 -16.63 8.10 0.67
CA GLU A 268 -16.64 9.53 0.41
C GLU A 268 -15.34 10.00 -0.26
N PHE A 269 -14.19 9.43 0.11
CA PHE A 269 -12.93 9.70 -0.57
C PHE A 269 -12.96 9.24 -2.03
N ALA A 270 -13.44 8.02 -2.30
CA ALA A 270 -13.62 7.53 -3.67
C ALA A 270 -14.53 8.45 -4.49
N LYS A 271 -15.65 8.89 -3.91
CA LYS A 271 -16.64 9.75 -4.56
C LYS A 271 -16.16 11.18 -4.77
N GLN A 272 -15.57 11.80 -3.75
CA GLN A 272 -15.25 13.22 -3.77
C GLN A 272 -13.89 13.54 -4.37
N VAL A 273 -12.97 12.56 -4.37
CA VAL A 273 -11.59 12.73 -4.80
C VAL A 273 -11.26 11.85 -5.99
N VAL A 274 -11.25 10.52 -5.81
CA VAL A 274 -10.70 9.60 -6.82
C VAL A 274 -11.52 9.60 -8.10
N SER A 275 -12.85 9.59 -8.02
CA SER A 275 -13.72 9.59 -9.20
C SER A 275 -13.52 10.81 -10.12
N LYS A 276 -13.04 11.93 -9.57
CA LYS A 276 -12.74 13.15 -10.35
C LYS A 276 -11.47 13.04 -11.19
N TRP A 277 -10.64 12.03 -10.96
CA TRP A 277 -9.45 11.77 -11.79
C TRP A 277 -9.79 10.97 -13.05
N ILE A 278 -10.99 10.43 -13.10
CA ILE A 278 -11.53 9.67 -14.24
C ILE A 278 -12.23 10.68 -15.17
N LYS A 279 -11.78 10.74 -16.41
CA LYS A 279 -12.30 11.66 -17.44
C LYS A 279 -13.14 10.92 -18.44
#